data_27c6e504a34a57596e5c70adc6763f7a
#
_entry.id   27c6e504a34a57596e5c70adc6763f7a
#
_cell.length_a   1.000
_cell.length_b   1.000
_cell.length_c   1.000
_cell.angle_alpha   90.00
_cell.angle_beta   90.00
_cell.angle_gamma   90.00
#
_symmetry.space_group_name_H-M   'P 1'
#
loop_
_entity.id
_entity.type
_entity.pdbx_description
1 polymer ?
#
loop_
_entity_poly.entity_id
_entity_poly.type
_entity_poly.pdbx_seq_one_letter_code
_entity_poly.pdbx_strand_id
1 'polypeptide(L)'
;MTKQAKLGGSFTLPGTPIKLVRMGYGAMQLAGPEIWGPPRDVDAAIAVLREAIAAGVNHIDTSDYYGPHVTNQIIKKTLHPYPDDLVIVTKLGARRGEDKSWLHALSRQEPEGNEQYDHASVRDVTI
;
A
#
# COMPACT_ATOMS: atom_id res chain seq x y z
N MET A 1 -9.69 25.17 -14.85
CA MET A 1 -8.82 24.74 -13.73
C MET A 1 -9.69 24.06 -12.69
N THR A 2 -9.64 22.76 -12.61
CA THR A 2 -10.22 22.02 -11.49
C THR A 2 -9.47 22.41 -10.22
N LYS A 3 -10.19 22.98 -9.28
CA LYS A 3 -9.66 23.34 -7.97
C LYS A 3 -9.30 22.02 -7.27
N GLN A 4 -8.02 21.71 -7.22
CA GLN A 4 -7.53 20.52 -6.50
C GLN A 4 -8.08 20.55 -5.08
N ALA A 5 -8.78 19.50 -4.69
CA ALA A 5 -9.36 19.41 -3.36
C ALA A 5 -8.23 19.54 -2.33
N LYS A 6 -8.41 20.39 -1.33
CA LYS A 6 -7.36 20.63 -0.32
C LYS A 6 -7.14 19.48 0.64
N LEU A 7 -7.83 18.36 0.50
CA LEU A 7 -7.70 17.10 1.23
C LEU A 7 -7.23 17.22 2.71
N GLY A 8 -7.73 18.25 3.40
CA GLY A 8 -7.40 18.52 4.80
C GLY A 8 -6.05 19.23 5.05
N GLY A 9 -5.40 19.73 3.99
CA GLY A 9 -4.09 20.36 4.10
C GLY A 9 -2.95 19.35 4.14
N SER A 10 -1.80 19.76 4.65
CA SER A 10 -0.59 18.94 4.70
C SER A 10 0.00 18.85 6.09
N PHE A 11 0.82 17.84 6.31
CA PHE A 11 1.56 17.58 7.55
C PHE A 11 2.98 17.14 7.21
N THR A 12 3.97 17.74 7.85
CA THR A 12 5.36 17.31 7.70
C THR A 12 5.73 16.39 8.85
N LEU A 13 6.28 15.22 8.53
CA LEU A 13 6.74 14.28 9.56
C LEU A 13 7.88 14.88 10.35
N PRO A 14 7.78 14.96 11.70
CA PRO A 14 8.81 15.56 12.53
C PRO A 14 10.19 14.94 12.28
N GLY A 15 11.21 15.81 12.16
CA GLY A 15 12.58 15.38 11.93
C GLY A 15 12.90 14.89 10.51
N THR A 16 11.98 15.06 9.57
CA THR A 16 12.14 14.63 8.17
C THR A 16 11.69 15.71 7.20
N PRO A 17 12.14 15.68 5.93
CA PRO A 17 11.59 16.55 4.87
C PRO A 17 10.27 16.02 4.28
N ILE A 18 9.74 14.91 4.80
CA ILE A 18 8.56 14.24 4.22
C ILE A 18 7.29 15.02 4.54
N LYS A 19 6.64 15.50 3.48
CA LYS A 19 5.39 16.23 3.56
C LYS A 19 4.24 15.37 3.03
N LEU A 20 3.29 15.08 3.90
CA LEU A 20 2.10 14.29 3.58
C LEU A 20 0.89 15.19 3.39
N VAL A 21 0.07 14.90 2.39
CA VAL A 21 -1.32 15.38 2.35
C VAL A 21 -2.08 14.63 3.45
N ARG A 22 -2.91 15.35 4.24
CA ARG A 22 -3.53 14.74 5.43
C ARG A 22 -4.45 13.56 5.10
N MET A 23 -5.14 13.61 3.97
CA MET A 23 -5.91 12.48 3.49
C MET A 23 -5.01 11.53 2.71
N GLY A 24 -4.87 10.30 3.20
CA GLY A 24 -4.17 9.21 2.54
C GLY A 24 -5.12 8.20 1.94
N TYR A 25 -4.58 7.22 1.24
CA TYR A 25 -5.33 6.11 0.66
C TYR A 25 -5.01 4.80 1.38
N GLY A 26 -6.01 4.16 1.97
CA GLY A 26 -5.90 2.82 2.53
C GLY A 26 -6.13 1.77 1.45
N ALA A 27 -5.13 0.94 1.16
CA ALA A 27 -5.11 0.07 0.00
C ALA A 27 -5.73 -1.32 0.21
N MET A 28 -6.24 -1.61 1.40
CA MET A 28 -6.77 -2.93 1.75
C MET A 28 -7.89 -3.39 0.80
N GLN A 29 -8.73 -2.48 0.33
CA GLN A 29 -9.85 -2.78 -0.55
C GLN A 29 -9.45 -3.07 -2.01
N LEU A 30 -8.18 -2.94 -2.37
CA LEU A 30 -7.67 -3.33 -3.69
C LEU A 30 -7.53 -4.86 -3.82
N ALA A 31 -7.57 -5.61 -2.73
CA ALA A 31 -7.66 -7.07 -2.76
C ALA A 31 -9.11 -7.54 -2.88
N GLY A 32 -9.28 -8.83 -3.15
CA GLY A 32 -10.59 -9.47 -3.25
C GLY A 32 -11.30 -9.62 -1.91
N PRO A 33 -12.45 -10.32 -1.90
CA PRO A 33 -13.20 -10.59 -0.67
C PRO A 33 -12.32 -11.22 0.41
N GLU A 34 -12.55 -10.87 1.66
CA GLU A 34 -11.76 -11.30 2.83
C GLU A 34 -10.27 -10.86 2.76
N ILE A 35 -9.98 -9.85 1.95
CA ILE A 35 -8.61 -9.38 1.71
C ILE A 35 -7.75 -10.53 1.15
N TRP A 36 -8.32 -11.30 0.23
CA TRP A 36 -7.71 -12.49 -0.34
C TRP A 36 -7.93 -12.56 -1.85
N GLY A 37 -6.86 -12.87 -2.58
CA GLY A 37 -6.91 -12.96 -4.03
C GLY A 37 -7.13 -11.62 -4.74
N PRO A 38 -7.25 -11.65 -6.06
CA PRO A 38 -7.47 -10.45 -6.84
C PRO A 38 -8.87 -9.86 -6.60
N PRO A 39 -9.04 -8.54 -6.78
CA PRO A 39 -10.37 -7.93 -6.77
C PRO A 39 -11.22 -8.46 -7.91
N ARG A 40 -12.53 -8.33 -7.78
CA ARG A 40 -13.49 -8.77 -8.82
C ARG A 40 -13.27 -8.04 -10.14
N ASP A 41 -12.84 -6.80 -10.07
CA ASP A 41 -12.55 -5.95 -11.22
C ASP A 41 -11.22 -5.23 -11.01
N VAL A 42 -10.17 -5.76 -11.63
CA VAL A 42 -8.81 -5.21 -11.52
C VAL A 42 -8.71 -3.83 -12.18
N ASP A 43 -9.42 -3.61 -13.28
CA ASP A 43 -9.40 -2.32 -13.96
C ASP A 43 -10.07 -1.23 -13.13
N ALA A 44 -11.15 -1.56 -12.43
CA ALA A 44 -11.79 -0.65 -11.49
C ALA A 44 -10.86 -0.33 -10.31
N ALA A 45 -10.14 -1.31 -9.76
CA ALA A 45 -9.16 -1.10 -8.70
C ALA A 45 -8.04 -0.15 -9.14
N ILE A 46 -7.51 -0.33 -10.35
CA ILE A 46 -6.52 0.55 -10.96
C ILE A 46 -7.07 1.97 -11.13
N ALA A 47 -8.30 2.09 -11.63
CA ALA A 47 -8.95 3.39 -11.83
C ALA A 47 -9.14 4.16 -10.53
N VAL A 48 -9.57 3.48 -9.45
CA VAL A 48 -9.72 4.09 -8.12
C VAL A 48 -8.39 4.59 -7.60
N LEU A 49 -7.33 3.81 -7.73
CA LEU A 49 -6.00 4.21 -7.26
C LEU A 49 -5.46 5.41 -8.05
N ARG A 50 -5.63 5.43 -9.36
CA ARG A 50 -5.28 6.58 -10.21
C ARG A 50 -6.06 7.84 -9.82
N GLU A 51 -7.35 7.69 -9.54
CA GLU A 51 -8.20 8.81 -9.12
C GLU A 51 -7.73 9.39 -7.77
N ALA A 52 -7.37 8.54 -6.81
CA ALA A 52 -6.84 9.00 -5.52
C ALA A 52 -5.58 9.86 -5.71
N ILE A 53 -4.64 9.41 -6.53
CA ILE A 53 -3.42 10.17 -6.84
C ILE A 53 -3.75 11.46 -7.59
N ALA A 54 -4.63 11.42 -8.58
CA ALA A 54 -5.07 12.60 -9.33
C ALA A 54 -5.76 13.63 -8.44
N ALA A 55 -6.48 13.18 -7.41
CA ALA A 55 -7.11 14.06 -6.41
C ALA A 55 -6.10 14.74 -5.47
N GLY A 56 -4.86 14.30 -5.44
CA GLY A 56 -3.78 14.90 -4.65
C GLY A 56 -3.31 14.08 -3.46
N VAL A 57 -3.78 12.85 -3.28
CA VAL A 57 -3.25 11.92 -2.29
C VAL A 57 -1.79 11.61 -2.62
N ASN A 58 -0.90 11.71 -1.63
CA ASN A 58 0.51 11.42 -1.81
C ASN A 58 1.05 10.38 -0.82
N HIS A 59 0.18 9.68 -0.09
CA HIS A 59 0.60 8.53 0.69
C HIS A 59 -0.43 7.41 0.67
N ILE A 60 0.08 6.19 0.62
CA ILE A 60 -0.71 4.97 0.53
C ILE A 60 -0.33 4.06 1.69
N ASP A 61 -1.31 3.63 2.46
CA ASP A 61 -1.16 2.64 3.52
C ASP A 61 -1.49 1.27 2.95
N THR A 62 -0.50 0.39 2.86
CA THR A 62 -0.63 -0.95 2.32
C THR A 62 -0.12 -2.01 3.30
N SER A 63 -0.17 -3.25 2.90
CA SER A 63 0.46 -4.39 3.57
C SER A 63 0.77 -5.46 2.55
N ASP A 64 1.90 -6.13 2.73
CA ASP A 64 2.32 -7.23 1.88
C ASP A 64 1.32 -8.39 1.86
N TYR A 65 0.63 -8.59 2.98
CA TYR A 65 -0.36 -9.66 3.14
C TYR A 65 -1.79 -9.29 2.72
N TYR A 66 -1.97 -8.15 2.07
CA TYR A 66 -3.24 -7.84 1.42
C TYR A 66 -3.34 -8.58 0.09
N GLY A 67 -4.04 -9.72 0.12
CA GLY A 67 -4.28 -10.53 -1.03
C GLY A 67 -3.68 -11.95 -1.10
N PRO A 68 -2.61 -12.39 -0.40
CA PRO A 68 -1.32 -11.75 -0.19
C PRO A 68 -0.67 -11.25 -1.49
N HIS A 69 0.08 -10.17 -1.40
CA HIS A 69 0.83 -9.49 -2.48
C HIS A 69 -0.02 -8.82 -3.57
N VAL A 70 -1.29 -9.15 -3.68
CA VAL A 70 -2.18 -8.65 -4.74
C VAL A 70 -2.26 -7.13 -4.74
N THR A 71 -2.46 -6.53 -3.57
CA THR A 71 -2.56 -5.08 -3.42
C THR A 71 -1.27 -4.39 -3.84
N ASN A 72 -0.12 -4.87 -3.40
CA ASN A 72 1.18 -4.30 -3.76
C ASN A 72 1.48 -4.45 -5.26
N GLN A 73 1.09 -5.56 -5.87
CA GLN A 73 1.20 -5.75 -7.31
C GLN A 73 0.35 -4.75 -8.10
N ILE A 74 -0.86 -4.46 -7.64
CA ILE A 74 -1.74 -3.44 -8.25
C ILE A 74 -1.13 -2.05 -8.10
N ILE A 75 -0.61 -1.71 -6.93
CA ILE A 75 0.08 -0.43 -6.68
C ILE A 75 1.25 -0.27 -7.66
N LYS A 76 2.11 -1.27 -7.75
CA LYS A 76 3.27 -1.26 -8.65
C LYS A 76 2.84 -1.13 -10.11
N LYS A 77 1.91 -1.95 -10.57
CA LYS A 77 1.40 -1.92 -11.94
C LYS A 77 0.81 -0.56 -12.31
N THR A 78 0.15 0.09 -11.36
CA THR A 78 -0.57 1.35 -11.60
C THR A 78 0.34 2.57 -11.56
N LEU A 79 1.29 2.62 -10.61
CA LEU A 79 2.00 3.84 -10.24
C LEU A 79 3.50 3.82 -10.54
N HIS A 80 4.09 2.66 -10.82
CA HIS A 80 5.51 2.61 -11.16
C HIS A 80 5.77 3.13 -12.59
N PRO A 81 6.79 3.99 -12.82
CA PRO A 81 7.70 4.60 -11.85
C PRO A 81 6.99 5.56 -10.92
N TYR A 82 7.32 5.47 -9.62
CA TYR A 82 6.61 6.21 -8.59
C TYR A 82 6.93 7.70 -8.66
N PRO A 83 5.93 8.59 -8.42
CA PRO A 83 6.19 10.01 -8.23
C PRO A 83 7.14 10.26 -7.05
N ASP A 84 8.00 11.26 -7.16
CA ASP A 84 9.01 11.57 -6.14
C ASP A 84 8.42 11.93 -4.76
N ASP A 85 7.22 12.48 -4.74
CA ASP A 85 6.51 12.88 -3.53
C ASP A 85 5.58 11.80 -2.97
N LEU A 86 5.50 10.64 -3.62
CA LEU A 86 4.67 9.53 -3.15
C LEU A 86 5.36 8.79 -2.00
N VAL A 87 4.63 8.64 -0.90
CA VAL A 87 5.05 7.87 0.27
C VAL A 87 4.20 6.63 0.38
N ILE A 88 4.83 5.48 0.45
CA ILE A 88 4.14 4.20 0.64
C ILE A 88 4.51 3.66 2.02
N VAL A 89 3.47 3.39 2.83
CA VAL A 89 3.60 2.87 4.18
C VAL A 89 3.16 1.41 4.16
N THR A 90 4.02 0.52 4.63
CA THR A 90 3.71 -0.90 4.76
C THR A 90 3.69 -1.34 6.21
N LYS A 91 3.33 -2.60 6.46
CA LYS A 91 3.18 -3.18 7.79
C LYS A 91 4.06 -4.41 7.93
N LEU A 92 4.64 -4.57 9.11
CA LEU A 92 5.41 -5.73 9.51
C LEU A 92 4.73 -6.42 10.70
N GLY A 93 5.07 -7.68 10.93
CA GLY A 93 4.66 -8.41 12.12
C GLY A 93 3.38 -9.23 12.00
N ALA A 94 2.82 -9.37 10.80
CA ALA A 94 1.69 -10.24 10.54
C ALA A 94 1.89 -11.06 9.27
N ARG A 95 1.26 -12.21 9.20
CA ARG A 95 1.17 -13.06 8.01
C ARG A 95 -0.23 -13.66 7.88
N ARG A 96 -0.52 -14.29 6.77
CA ARG A 96 -1.80 -14.96 6.54
C ARG A 96 -1.66 -16.46 6.65
N GLY A 97 -2.60 -17.12 7.32
CA GLY A 97 -2.76 -18.56 7.29
C GLY A 97 -3.46 -19.04 6.01
N GLU A 98 -3.40 -20.35 5.74
CA GLU A 98 -4.10 -20.96 4.59
C GLU A 98 -5.62 -20.81 4.68
N ASP A 99 -6.15 -20.69 5.89
CA ASP A 99 -7.54 -20.43 6.20
C ASP A 99 -7.92 -18.93 6.14
N LYS A 100 -7.03 -18.08 5.60
CA LYS A 100 -7.15 -16.62 5.51
C LYS A 100 -7.10 -15.90 6.87
N SER A 101 -6.74 -16.60 7.95
CA SER A 101 -6.54 -15.97 9.26
C SER A 101 -5.34 -15.03 9.27
N TRP A 102 -5.35 -14.09 10.22
CA TRP A 102 -4.21 -13.24 10.51
C TRP A 102 -3.39 -13.87 11.64
N LEU A 103 -2.12 -14.11 11.39
CA LEU A 103 -1.19 -14.73 12.32
C LEU A 103 -0.07 -13.76 12.67
N HIS A 104 0.52 -13.92 13.85
CA HIS A 104 1.69 -13.16 14.25
C HIS A 104 2.94 -13.60 13.48
N ALA A 105 3.81 -12.65 13.15
CA ALA A 105 5.09 -12.88 12.49
C ALA A 105 6.13 -11.92 13.08
N LEU A 106 6.37 -12.06 14.41
CA LEU A 106 7.17 -11.11 15.19
C LEU A 106 8.61 -11.57 15.44
N SER A 107 8.94 -12.83 15.11
CA SER A 107 10.28 -13.37 15.33
C SER A 107 11.05 -13.52 14.02
N ARG A 108 12.37 -13.30 14.08
CA ARG A 108 13.28 -13.56 12.95
C ARG A 108 13.38 -15.06 12.59
N GLN A 109 12.88 -15.93 13.45
CA GLN A 109 12.95 -17.39 13.31
C GLN A 109 11.67 -17.99 12.74
N GLU A 110 10.68 -17.19 12.38
CA GLU A 110 9.49 -17.72 11.72
C GLU A 110 9.85 -18.20 10.33
N PRO A 111 9.58 -19.48 10.02
CA PRO A 111 10.05 -20.08 8.78
C PRO A 111 9.35 -19.48 7.57
N GLU A 112 10.11 -19.23 6.54
CA GLU A 112 9.73 -19.21 5.14
C GLU A 112 8.91 -18.00 4.60
N GLY A 113 8.78 -16.92 5.32
CA GLY A 113 8.01 -15.78 4.78
C GLY A 113 8.73 -14.45 4.88
N ASN A 114 9.33 -14.18 6.01
CA ASN A 114 9.80 -12.84 6.34
C ASN A 114 11.10 -12.41 5.64
N GLU A 115 12.04 -13.33 5.41
CA GLU A 115 13.31 -12.95 4.76
C GLU A 115 13.14 -12.58 3.29
N GLN A 116 12.19 -13.22 2.62
CA GLN A 116 11.90 -12.95 1.22
C GLN A 116 11.07 -11.67 1.06
N TYR A 117 10.31 -11.30 2.08
CA TYR A 117 9.41 -10.14 2.08
C TYR A 117 10.07 -8.84 2.53
N ASP A 118 10.97 -8.89 3.52
CA ASP A 118 11.70 -7.71 3.96
C ASP A 118 12.51 -7.07 2.82
N HIS A 119 12.96 -7.88 1.88
CA HIS A 119 13.74 -7.39 0.74
C HIS A 119 12.92 -7.05 -0.50
N ALA A 120 11.83 -7.76 -0.75
CA ALA A 120 11.02 -7.53 -1.94
C ALA A 120 9.97 -6.42 -1.73
N SER A 121 9.26 -6.42 -0.61
CA SER A 121 8.25 -5.40 -0.35
C SER A 121 8.85 -4.02 -0.13
N VAL A 122 9.96 -3.95 0.60
CA VAL A 122 10.67 -2.68 0.83
C VAL A 122 11.31 -2.17 -0.46
N ARG A 123 11.85 -3.03 -1.32
CA ARG A 123 12.44 -2.61 -2.59
C ARG A 123 11.41 -2.25 -3.65
N ASP A 124 10.27 -2.95 -3.68
CA ASP A 124 9.24 -2.72 -4.69
C ASP A 124 8.29 -1.59 -4.32
N VAL A 125 8.32 -1.15 -3.06
CA VAL A 125 7.38 -0.17 -2.50
C VAL A 125 8.07 1.12 -2.04
N THR A 126 9.37 1.10 -1.80
CA THR A 126 10.07 2.21 -1.13
C THR A 126 10.87 3.11 -2.09
N ILE A 127 10.90 2.84 -3.38
CA ILE A 127 11.74 3.65 -4.28
C ILE A 127 11.01 3.94 -5.57
#